data_118402d6ed4484deba8ca04ea7bb0e8c
#
_entry.id   118402d6ed4484deba8ca04ea7bb0e8c
#
_cell.length_a   1.000
_cell.length_b   1.000
_cell.length_c   1.000
_cell.angle_alpha   90.00
_cell.angle_beta   90.00
_cell.angle_gamma   90.00
#
_symmetry.space_group_name_H-M   'P 1'
#
loop_
_entity.id
_entity.type
_entity.pdbx_description
1 polymer ?
#
loop_
_entity_poly.entity_id
_entity_poly.type
_entity_poly.pdbx_seq_one_letter_code
_entity_poly.pdbx_strand_id
1 'polypeptide(L)'
;MLHRTINVEQHDCLAHIAAMDMNKTVLEAIALRKCLEATYNSVRIRLAPHILYTKHDQLYLDAVTVERDGKPPREIKVGAFKLDGLNDIALTDRQFEPQRVFNPQDAKYQGSTLFAVEAA
;
A
#
# COMPACT_ATOMS: atom_id res chain seq x y z
N MET A 1 29.64 -21.14 -16.76
CA MET A 1 28.46 -21.39 -16.47
C MET A 1 27.52 -20.28 -16.13
N LEU A 2 26.39 -20.63 -16.06
CA LEU A 2 25.31 -19.74 -15.81
C LEU A 2 25.47 -18.80 -14.64
N HIS A 3 26.31 -19.15 -13.71
CA HIS A 3 26.35 -18.48 -12.48
C HIS A 3 26.73 -17.04 -12.52
N ARG A 4 27.54 -16.64 -13.47
CA ARG A 4 28.06 -15.33 -13.44
C ARG A 4 27.11 -14.32 -13.93
N THR A 5 26.60 -14.58 -15.10
CA THR A 5 25.54 -13.75 -15.64
C THR A 5 24.41 -13.73 -14.66
N ILE A 6 24.22 -14.85 -14.00
CA ILE A 6 23.22 -14.98 -12.99
C ILE A 6 23.44 -14.05 -11.80
N ASN A 7 24.69 -13.74 -11.45
CA ASN A 7 24.93 -12.85 -10.33
C ASN A 7 24.38 -11.46 -10.57
N VAL A 8 24.54 -10.93 -11.77
CA VAL A 8 23.96 -9.63 -12.10
C VAL A 8 22.45 -9.74 -12.13
N GLU A 9 21.95 -10.80 -12.75
CA GLU A 9 20.52 -11.03 -12.81
C GLU A 9 19.92 -11.24 -11.43
N GLN A 10 20.64 -11.93 -10.56
CA GLN A 10 20.16 -12.16 -9.21
C GLN A 10 19.99 -10.86 -8.43
N HIS A 11 20.88 -9.91 -8.63
CA HIS A 11 20.79 -8.64 -7.96
C HIS A 11 19.51 -7.89 -8.40
N ASP A 12 19.27 -7.83 -9.71
CA ASP A 12 18.07 -7.21 -10.24
C ASP A 12 16.83 -7.99 -9.84
N CYS A 13 16.92 -9.29 -9.83
CA CYS A 13 15.81 -10.17 -9.48
C CYS A 13 15.42 -9.99 -8.01
N LEU A 14 16.38 -9.85 -7.11
CA LEU A 14 16.10 -9.63 -5.70
C LEU A 14 15.39 -8.31 -5.47
N ALA A 15 15.81 -7.25 -6.15
CA ALA A 15 15.14 -5.96 -6.05
C ALA A 15 13.71 -6.04 -6.58
N HIS A 16 13.53 -6.77 -7.68
CA HIS A 16 12.22 -6.97 -8.27
C HIS A 16 11.31 -7.78 -7.36
N ILE A 17 11.83 -8.84 -6.77
CA ILE A 17 11.07 -9.68 -5.85
C ILE A 17 10.64 -8.90 -4.62
N ALA A 18 11.53 -8.08 -4.07
CA ALA A 18 11.19 -7.25 -2.92
C ALA A 18 10.05 -6.29 -3.25
N ALA A 19 10.08 -5.68 -4.44
CA ALA A 19 9.01 -4.79 -4.88
C ALA A 19 7.70 -5.57 -5.08
N MET A 20 7.78 -6.77 -5.62
CA MET A 20 6.61 -7.62 -5.80
C MET A 20 6.02 -8.05 -4.47
N ASP A 21 6.87 -8.37 -3.48
CA ASP A 21 6.41 -8.77 -2.16
C ASP A 21 5.67 -7.62 -1.48
N MET A 22 6.17 -6.40 -1.60
CA MET A 22 5.48 -5.22 -1.08
C MET A 22 4.12 -5.05 -1.74
N ASN A 23 4.08 -5.15 -3.06
CA ASN A 23 2.84 -5.02 -3.81
C ASN A 23 1.85 -6.12 -3.45
N LYS A 24 2.35 -7.33 -3.28
CA LYS A 24 1.52 -8.47 -2.90
C LYS A 24 0.88 -8.24 -1.53
N THR A 25 1.65 -7.77 -0.57
CA THR A 25 1.14 -7.48 0.77
C THR A 25 0.05 -6.41 0.73
N VAL A 26 0.28 -5.35 -0.04
CA VAL A 26 -0.69 -4.27 -0.20
C VAL A 26 -1.95 -4.80 -0.89
N LEU A 27 -1.79 -5.58 -1.95
CA LEU A 27 -2.93 -6.15 -2.66
C LEU A 27 -3.75 -7.09 -1.77
N GLU A 28 -3.09 -7.92 -0.97
CA GLU A 28 -3.77 -8.78 -0.02
C GLU A 28 -4.57 -7.97 1.00
N ALA A 29 -3.97 -6.90 1.51
CA ALA A 29 -4.62 -6.06 2.49
C ALA A 29 -5.90 -5.44 1.91
N ILE A 30 -5.83 -4.95 0.68
CA ILE A 30 -7.00 -4.38 0.03
C ILE A 30 -8.06 -5.46 -0.21
N ALA A 31 -7.65 -6.60 -0.76
CA ALA A 31 -8.58 -7.67 -1.10
C ALA A 31 -9.28 -8.25 0.13
N LEU A 32 -8.56 -8.40 1.23
CA LEU A 32 -9.08 -9.00 2.45
C LEU A 32 -9.64 -7.97 3.43
N ARG A 33 -9.55 -6.68 3.11
CA ARG A 33 -9.95 -5.57 3.98
C ARG A 33 -9.25 -5.64 5.32
N LYS A 34 -7.93 -5.83 5.27
CA LYS A 34 -7.09 -5.86 6.47
C LYS A 34 -6.20 -4.65 6.51
N CYS A 35 -5.97 -4.14 7.71
CA CYS A 35 -5.09 -2.99 7.89
C CYS A 35 -3.64 -3.39 7.68
N LEU A 36 -2.85 -2.43 7.20
CA LEU A 36 -1.41 -2.55 7.08
C LEU A 36 -0.75 -1.76 8.19
N GLU A 37 0.42 -2.20 8.62
CA GLU A 37 1.31 -1.40 9.42
C GLU A 37 2.51 -1.00 8.57
N ALA A 38 3.01 0.19 8.77
CA ALA A 38 4.19 0.67 8.07
C ALA A 38 4.85 1.78 8.85
N THR A 39 6.10 2.05 8.52
CA THR A 39 6.83 3.20 9.07
C THR A 39 6.82 4.29 8.02
N TYR A 40 6.32 5.46 8.39
CA TYR A 40 6.23 6.61 7.52
C TYR A 40 6.76 7.83 8.25
N ASN A 41 7.76 8.50 7.71
CA ASN A 41 8.43 9.63 8.36
C ASN A 41 8.86 9.28 9.79
N SER A 42 9.47 8.13 9.93
CA SER A 42 10.00 7.62 11.21
C SER A 42 8.94 7.33 12.27
N VAL A 43 7.67 7.29 11.88
CA VAL A 43 6.57 7.00 12.80
C VAL A 43 5.87 5.72 12.33
N ARG A 44 5.54 4.84 13.27
CA ARG A 44 4.80 3.64 12.95
C ARG A 44 3.32 3.98 12.83
N ILE A 45 2.72 3.64 11.70
CA ILE A 45 1.32 3.94 11.41
C ILE A 45 0.58 2.67 11.04
N ARG A 46 -0.73 2.68 11.22
CA ARG A 46 -1.60 1.61 10.77
C ARG A 46 -2.60 2.20 9.79
N LEU A 47 -2.70 1.61 8.63
CA LEU A 47 -3.48 2.12 7.52
C LEU A 47 -4.56 1.15 7.09
N ALA A 48 -5.71 1.68 6.70
CA ALA A 48 -6.76 0.93 6.02
C ALA A 48 -6.62 1.24 4.52
N PRO A 49 -5.98 0.35 3.74
CA PRO A 49 -5.70 0.64 2.33
C PRO A 49 -6.96 0.50 1.49
N HIS A 50 -7.25 1.49 0.65
CA HIS A 50 -8.46 1.50 -0.16
C HIS A 50 -8.20 1.33 -1.65
N ILE A 51 -7.14 1.91 -2.18
CA ILE A 51 -6.85 1.84 -3.61
C ILE A 51 -5.35 1.97 -3.87
N LEU A 52 -4.85 1.10 -4.74
CA LEU A 52 -3.48 1.17 -5.24
C LEU A 52 -3.55 1.66 -6.67
N TYR A 53 -2.83 2.71 -6.99
CA TYR A 53 -2.87 3.32 -8.30
C TYR A 53 -1.51 3.92 -8.67
N THR A 54 -1.40 4.34 -9.94
CA THR A 54 -0.17 4.97 -10.42
C THR A 54 -0.42 6.45 -10.65
N LYS A 55 0.63 7.23 -10.44
CA LYS A 55 0.63 8.66 -10.71
C LYS A 55 2.06 9.06 -11.03
N HIS A 56 2.26 9.68 -12.18
CA HIS A 56 3.61 10.05 -12.64
C HIS A 56 4.57 8.87 -12.62
N ASP A 57 4.10 7.71 -13.09
CA ASP A 57 4.86 6.46 -13.16
C ASP A 57 5.30 5.92 -11.80
N GLN A 58 4.65 6.33 -10.73
CA GLN A 58 4.95 5.84 -9.39
C GLN A 58 3.70 5.28 -8.72
N LEU A 59 3.92 4.34 -7.81
CA LEU A 59 2.83 3.72 -7.09
C LEU A 59 2.40 4.55 -5.89
N TYR A 60 1.10 4.75 -5.79
CA TYR A 60 0.49 5.44 -4.66
C TYR A 60 -0.58 4.58 -4.04
N LEU A 61 -0.72 4.71 -2.74
CA LEU A 61 -1.75 4.04 -1.97
C LEU A 61 -2.59 5.12 -1.29
N ASP A 62 -3.88 5.17 -1.58
CA ASP A 62 -4.78 6.00 -0.81
C ASP A 62 -5.37 5.14 0.30
N ALA A 63 -5.23 5.60 1.51
CA ALA A 63 -5.60 4.86 2.69
C ALA A 63 -6.08 5.79 3.79
N VAL A 64 -6.84 5.22 4.71
CA VAL A 64 -7.26 5.95 5.92
C VAL A 64 -6.31 5.54 7.05
N THR A 65 -5.71 6.51 7.72
CA THR A 65 -4.88 6.23 8.87
C THR A 65 -5.80 5.88 10.05
N VAL A 66 -5.67 4.67 10.58
CA VAL A 66 -6.47 4.21 11.72
C VAL A 66 -5.72 4.35 13.04
N GLU A 67 -4.39 4.37 12.98
CA GLU A 67 -3.55 4.63 14.15
C GLU A 67 -2.25 5.30 13.70
N ARG A 68 -1.77 6.22 14.52
CA ARG A 68 -0.47 6.84 14.33
C ARG A 68 0.22 6.87 15.66
N ASP A 69 1.39 6.22 15.75
CA ASP A 69 2.16 6.12 16.98
C ASP A 69 1.30 5.55 18.12
N GLY A 70 0.47 4.56 17.78
CA GLY A 70 -0.40 3.88 18.74
C GLY A 70 -1.66 4.64 19.13
N LYS A 71 -1.91 5.79 18.52
CA LYS A 71 -3.06 6.62 18.87
C LYS A 71 -4.03 6.75 17.70
N PRO A 72 -5.33 6.84 17.97
CA PRO A 72 -6.31 7.04 16.90
C PRO A 72 -6.19 8.45 16.31
N PRO A 73 -6.60 8.63 15.03
CA PRO A 73 -6.57 9.94 14.40
C PRO A 73 -7.68 10.84 14.92
N ARG A 74 -7.51 12.16 14.77
CA ARG A 74 -8.53 13.12 15.17
C ARG A 74 -9.75 13.08 14.26
N GLU A 75 -9.52 12.80 12.97
CA GLU A 75 -10.60 12.69 11.99
C GLU A 75 -10.27 11.63 10.96
N ILE A 76 -11.32 11.09 10.36
CA ILE A 76 -11.16 10.06 9.32
C ILE A 76 -11.13 10.74 7.97
N LYS A 77 -10.02 10.58 7.26
CA LYS A 77 -9.89 11.10 5.91
C LYS A 77 -8.95 10.22 5.10
N VAL A 78 -9.14 10.22 3.78
CA VAL A 78 -8.27 9.47 2.87
C VAL A 78 -7.01 10.28 2.62
N GLY A 79 -5.86 9.68 2.86
CA GLY A 79 -4.58 10.29 2.57
C GLY A 79 -3.87 9.52 1.47
N ALA A 80 -3.07 10.24 0.68
CA ALA A 80 -2.28 9.63 -0.38
C ALA A 80 -0.88 9.35 0.14
N PHE A 81 -0.44 8.10 -0.02
CA PHE A 81 0.88 7.68 0.41
C PHE A 81 1.65 7.15 -0.79
N LYS A 82 2.81 7.72 -1.05
CA LYS A 82 3.69 7.18 -2.06
C LYS A 82 4.24 5.87 -1.52
N LEU A 83 4.11 4.81 -2.29
CA LEU A 83 4.49 3.48 -1.79
C LEU A 83 5.96 3.41 -1.35
N ASP A 84 6.84 4.11 -2.05
CA ASP A 84 8.26 4.17 -1.69
C ASP A 84 8.51 4.80 -0.32
N GLY A 85 7.59 5.60 0.17
CA GLY A 85 7.72 6.24 1.48
C GLY A 85 7.26 5.37 2.63
N LEU A 86 6.66 4.23 2.35
CA LEU A 86 6.21 3.30 3.36
C LEU A 86 7.26 2.22 3.55
N ASN A 87 7.80 2.11 4.76
CA ASN A 87 8.84 1.14 5.08
C ASN A 87 8.32 0.08 6.04
N ASP A 88 8.92 -1.10 6.00
CA ASP A 88 8.59 -2.20 6.90
C ASP A 88 7.08 -2.48 6.90
N ILE A 89 6.52 -2.62 5.70
CA ILE A 89 5.09 -2.88 5.53
C ILE A 89 4.77 -4.29 6.01
N ALA A 90 3.75 -4.41 6.85
CA ALA A 90 3.30 -5.70 7.36
C ALA A 90 1.78 -5.77 7.34
N LEU A 91 1.27 -6.95 6.99
CA LEU A 91 -0.16 -7.22 7.04
C LEU A 91 -0.57 -7.50 8.48
N THR A 92 -1.69 -6.94 8.92
CA THR A 92 -2.22 -7.20 10.24
C THR A 92 -3.49 -8.03 10.15
N ASP A 93 -3.96 -8.51 11.29
CA ASP A 93 -5.22 -9.25 11.36
C ASP A 93 -6.43 -8.34 11.55
N ARG A 94 -6.20 -7.06 11.74
CA ARG A 94 -7.28 -6.10 11.95
C ARG A 94 -8.01 -5.82 10.65
N GLN A 95 -9.30 -6.09 10.63
CA GLN A 95 -10.14 -5.82 9.46
C GLN A 95 -10.69 -4.39 9.51
N PHE A 96 -11.04 -3.86 8.37
CA PHE A 96 -11.66 -2.53 8.28
C PHE A 96 -12.85 -2.58 7.32
N GLU A 97 -13.75 -1.61 7.47
CA GLU A 97 -14.83 -1.41 6.53
C GLU A 97 -14.45 -0.27 5.59
N PRO A 98 -14.75 -0.39 4.29
CA PRO A 98 -14.47 0.71 3.36
C PRO A 98 -15.13 1.99 3.85
N GLN A 99 -14.36 3.07 3.87
CA GLN A 99 -14.85 4.34 4.40
C GLN A 99 -15.67 5.09 3.35
N ARG A 100 -16.72 5.77 3.80
CA ARG A 100 -17.59 6.54 2.91
C ARG A 100 -16.88 7.72 2.26
N VAL A 101 -15.82 8.22 2.90
CA VAL A 101 -15.03 9.31 2.33
C VAL A 101 -14.22 8.87 1.12
N PHE A 102 -14.10 7.57 0.90
CA PHE A 102 -13.38 7.04 -0.26
C PHE A 102 -14.32 6.90 -1.45
N ASN A 103 -13.96 7.47 -2.57
CA ASN A 103 -14.73 7.37 -3.81
C ASN A 103 -13.85 6.76 -4.91
N PRO A 104 -14.03 5.47 -5.24
CA PRO A 104 -13.22 4.83 -6.28
C PRO A 104 -13.47 5.39 -7.67
N GLN A 105 -14.54 6.14 -7.85
CA GLN A 105 -14.88 6.76 -9.13
C GLN A 105 -14.32 8.17 -9.27
N ASP A 106 -13.55 8.62 -8.29
CA ASP A 106 -12.94 9.94 -8.34
C ASP A 106 -12.07 10.08 -9.58
N ALA A 107 -12.14 11.25 -10.22
CA ALA A 107 -11.43 11.48 -11.47
C ALA A 107 -9.93 11.28 -11.36
N LYS A 108 -9.35 11.51 -10.18
CA LYS A 108 -7.91 11.34 -9.98
C LYS A 108 -7.43 9.89 -10.17
N TYR A 109 -8.34 8.91 -10.11
CA TYR A 109 -7.98 7.51 -10.29
C TYR A 109 -8.19 7.01 -11.71
N GLN A 110 -8.82 7.79 -12.56
CA GLN A 110 -9.22 7.31 -13.88
C GLN A 110 -8.03 6.89 -14.72
N GLY A 111 -8.10 5.66 -15.23
CA GLY A 111 -7.05 5.12 -16.07
C GLY A 111 -5.79 4.69 -15.35
N SER A 112 -5.75 4.79 -14.03
CA SER A 112 -4.54 4.50 -13.27
C SER A 112 -4.72 3.53 -12.10
N THR A 113 -5.94 3.11 -11.83
CA THR A 113 -6.20 2.17 -10.73
C THR A 113 -5.62 0.79 -11.05
N LEU A 114 -4.85 0.26 -10.12
CA LEU A 114 -4.35 -1.12 -10.21
C LEU A 114 -5.26 -2.06 -9.43
N PHE A 115 -5.70 -1.64 -8.25
CA PHE A 115 -6.58 -2.46 -7.43
C PHE A 115 -7.27 -1.59 -6.39
N ALA A 116 -8.56 -1.80 -6.20
CA ALA A 116 -9.35 -1.02 -5.24
C ALA A 116 -10.14 -1.94 -4.32
N VAL A 117 -10.42 -1.47 -3.10
CA VAL A 117 -11.25 -2.20 -2.16
C VAL A 117 -12.67 -2.30 -2.70
N GLU A 118 -13.30 -3.45 -2.51
CA GLU A 118 -14.69 -3.60 -2.90
C GLU A 118 -15.60 -2.94 -1.87
N ALA A 119 -16.65 -2.30 -2.35
CA ALA A 119 -17.64 -1.71 -1.48
C ALA A 119 -18.34 -2.80 -0.69
N ALA A 120 -18.71 -2.47 0.53
CA ALA A 120 -19.41 -3.41 1.40
C ALA A 120 -20.83 -3.69 0.88
#